data_7f47c8d5839530b2d937edc14b513e6e
#
_entry.id   7f47c8d5839530b2d937edc14b513e6e
#
_cell.length_a   1.000
_cell.length_b   1.000
_cell.length_c   1.000
_cell.angle_alpha   90.00
_cell.angle_beta   90.00
_cell.angle_gamma   90.00
#
_symmetry.space_group_name_H-M   'P 1'
#
loop_
_entity.id
_entity.type
_entity.pdbx_description
1 polymer ?
#
loop_
_entity_poly.entity_id
_entity_poly.type
_entity_poly.pdbx_seq_one_letter_code
_entity_poly.pdbx_strand_id
1 'polypeptide(L)'
;MFPVFCTTSPRNHPEPSSSSKNMSLTTVVRELRRKQKVKFNPPGRPTAVWTGKDVLDGKEIPALTIIFQTSGCRWNNCTMCGYVYDSAQTAPSHDDLMKQFEYAMSRCRDDEIIVKIFTSGSFLDDSEIPLQTRSEMLTRLDADGRVKKVIAETRPEYVTPDKLSECTTVFGKPFEVAMGLETSSDMIRKDCINKGFTFSDFVRASDTGKDKGVSTKAYLMMKPPFLSEGTAISDMVSSISDAAPYAGTISMNLCNVQRGTLVDEMFERRDYRPPWLWSAIEVLEKGKASNPDTVILSDPVGAGSKRGPHNCGKCDNDVAEAIRIFSVTQDTSVFSNLYCECKELWEKIVELEGLTYGAHLVK
;
A
#
# COMPACT_ATOMS: atom_id res chain seq x y z
N MET A 1 26.37 -64.28 33.10
CA MET A 1 27.30 -63.42 33.85
C MET A 1 26.88 -61.97 33.65
N PHE A 2 26.65 -61.31 34.75
CA PHE A 2 25.70 -60.19 34.93
C PHE A 2 26.06 -58.87 34.24
N PRO A 3 25.07 -58.05 33.89
CA PRO A 3 25.29 -56.67 33.37
C PRO A 3 25.46 -55.72 34.55
N VAL A 4 26.39 -54.78 34.36
CA VAL A 4 26.66 -53.67 35.26
C VAL A 4 25.63 -52.60 34.97
N PHE A 5 24.80 -52.24 35.95
CA PHE A 5 23.90 -51.08 35.93
C PHE A 5 24.71 -49.78 36.11
N CYS A 6 24.74 -48.95 35.12
CA CYS A 6 25.23 -47.61 35.25
C CYS A 6 24.06 -46.68 35.58
N THR A 7 23.96 -46.25 36.83
CA THR A 7 23.02 -45.25 37.31
C THR A 7 23.52 -43.85 36.89
N THR A 8 22.93 -43.27 35.85
CA THR A 8 23.13 -41.87 35.53
C THR A 8 22.11 -41.02 36.29
N SER A 9 22.62 -40.19 37.18
CA SER A 9 21.87 -39.13 37.86
C SER A 9 21.18 -38.20 36.86
N PRO A 10 19.93 -37.73 37.08
CA PRO A 10 19.27 -36.80 36.19
C PRO A 10 20.00 -35.45 36.21
N ARG A 11 20.49 -35.02 35.07
CA ARG A 11 20.97 -33.65 34.88
C ARG A 11 19.77 -32.72 34.99
N ASN A 12 19.78 -31.85 35.99
CA ASN A 12 18.88 -30.70 36.08
C ASN A 12 19.12 -29.82 34.86
N HIS A 13 18.25 -29.90 33.88
CA HIS A 13 18.13 -28.85 32.88
C HIS A 13 17.50 -27.61 33.57
N PRO A 14 18.10 -26.43 33.47
CA PRO A 14 17.46 -25.25 33.99
C PRO A 14 16.13 -25.05 33.21
N GLU A 15 15.05 -24.95 33.95
CA GLU A 15 13.76 -24.55 33.37
C GLU A 15 13.95 -23.22 32.60
N PRO A 16 13.39 -23.08 31.39
CA PRO A 16 13.45 -21.80 30.67
C PRO A 16 12.74 -20.76 31.54
N SER A 17 13.45 -19.71 31.94
CA SER A 17 12.91 -18.61 32.70
C SER A 17 11.66 -18.07 32.00
N SER A 18 10.52 -18.23 32.63
CA SER A 18 9.20 -17.79 32.19
C SER A 18 9.12 -16.27 32.23
N SER A 19 9.54 -15.58 31.15
CA SER A 19 9.05 -14.25 30.79
C SER A 19 9.35 -13.93 29.33
N SER A 20 9.01 -14.80 28.38
CA SER A 20 8.74 -14.34 27.03
C SER A 20 7.40 -13.57 27.09
N LYS A 21 7.45 -12.28 27.41
CA LYS A 21 6.33 -11.39 27.12
C LYS A 21 6.06 -11.56 25.62
N ASN A 22 4.90 -12.14 25.26
CA ASN A 22 4.44 -12.17 23.88
C ASN A 22 4.39 -10.71 23.40
N MET A 23 5.44 -10.26 22.70
CA MET A 23 5.49 -8.93 22.14
C MET A 23 4.54 -8.89 20.94
N SER A 24 3.52 -8.02 21.00
CA SER A 24 2.63 -7.79 19.87
C SER A 24 3.41 -7.11 18.72
N LEU A 25 2.96 -7.30 17.47
CA LEU A 25 3.52 -6.57 16.31
C LEU A 25 3.51 -5.05 16.54
N THR A 26 2.47 -4.53 17.17
CA THR A 26 2.38 -3.11 17.56
C THR A 26 3.54 -2.68 18.46
N THR A 27 3.92 -3.50 19.43
CA THR A 27 5.05 -3.21 20.32
C THR A 27 6.35 -3.19 19.53
N VAL A 28 6.58 -4.20 18.69
CA VAL A 28 7.79 -4.30 17.83
C VAL A 28 7.90 -3.07 16.91
N VAL A 29 6.83 -2.73 16.20
CA VAL A 29 6.83 -1.58 15.28
C VAL A 29 7.11 -0.27 16.03
N ARG A 30 6.51 -0.06 17.20
CA ARG A 30 6.75 1.15 18.02
C ARG A 30 8.18 1.25 18.51
N GLU A 31 8.80 0.14 18.89
CA GLU A 31 10.21 0.10 19.30
C GLU A 31 11.14 0.45 18.13
N LEU A 32 10.90 -0.09 16.94
CA LEU A 32 11.66 0.24 15.74
C LEU A 32 11.55 1.73 15.39
N ARG A 33 10.35 2.28 15.47
CA ARG A 33 10.10 3.70 15.17
C ARG A 33 10.81 4.66 16.11
N ARG A 34 10.91 4.32 17.40
CA ARG A 34 11.64 5.13 18.40
C ARG A 34 13.14 5.27 18.11
N LYS A 35 13.72 4.33 17.36
CA LYS A 35 15.13 4.33 16.98
C LYS A 35 15.43 5.25 15.78
N GLN A 36 14.41 5.65 15.03
CA GLN A 36 14.58 6.43 13.80
C GLN A 36 14.55 7.92 14.10
N LYS A 37 15.41 8.65 13.38
CA LYS A 37 15.40 10.13 13.41
C LYS A 37 14.42 10.65 12.37
N VAL A 38 13.45 11.45 12.79
CA VAL A 38 12.56 12.16 11.87
C VAL A 38 13.31 13.36 11.28
N LYS A 39 13.23 13.54 9.96
CA LYS A 39 13.82 14.70 9.30
C LYS A 39 12.91 15.91 9.53
N PHE A 40 13.52 17.05 9.82
CA PHE A 40 12.78 18.32 9.83
C PHE A 40 12.50 18.74 8.39
N ASN A 41 11.21 18.92 8.07
CA ASN A 41 10.75 19.51 6.83
C ASN A 41 9.93 20.76 7.15
N PRO A 42 10.05 21.86 6.37
CA PRO A 42 9.24 23.06 6.57
C PRO A 42 7.75 22.77 6.39
N PRO A 43 6.85 23.20 7.29
CA PRO A 43 5.43 22.83 7.26
C PRO A 43 4.67 23.36 6.04
N GLY A 44 5.12 24.43 5.40
CA GLY A 44 4.50 25.01 4.20
C GLY A 44 4.90 24.33 2.87
N ARG A 45 5.57 23.19 2.90
CA ARG A 45 5.97 22.42 1.70
C ARG A 45 5.40 21.02 1.77
N PRO A 46 4.78 20.50 0.69
CA PRO A 46 4.35 19.10 0.64
C PRO A 46 5.57 18.17 0.67
N THR A 47 5.36 16.94 1.16
CA THR A 47 6.39 15.89 1.18
C THR A 47 6.85 15.56 -0.24
N ALA A 48 5.91 15.46 -1.18
CA ALA A 48 6.20 15.27 -2.60
C ALA A 48 5.08 15.82 -3.50
N VAL A 49 5.45 16.22 -4.72
CA VAL A 49 4.53 16.60 -5.80
C VAL A 49 5.10 16.12 -7.11
N TRP A 50 4.30 15.45 -7.91
CA TRP A 50 4.67 15.07 -9.28
C TRP A 50 3.45 14.96 -10.18
N THR A 51 3.66 15.06 -11.49
CA THR A 51 2.68 14.76 -12.53
C THR A 51 2.95 13.36 -13.06
N GLY A 52 1.89 12.58 -13.18
CA GLY A 52 1.87 11.26 -13.79
C GLY A 52 0.66 11.14 -14.70
N LYS A 53 0.17 9.92 -14.87
CA LYS A 53 -1.02 9.62 -15.65
C LYS A 53 -1.99 8.76 -14.84
N ASP A 54 -3.28 8.87 -15.11
CA ASP A 54 -4.33 8.00 -14.59
C ASP A 54 -5.40 7.82 -15.67
N VAL A 55 -6.39 6.99 -15.42
CA VAL A 55 -7.47 6.72 -16.37
C VAL A 55 -8.78 7.29 -15.84
N LEU A 56 -9.50 8.02 -16.69
CA LEU A 56 -10.86 8.50 -16.48
C LEU A 56 -11.71 8.16 -17.71
N ASP A 57 -12.79 7.40 -17.51
CA ASP A 57 -13.71 6.97 -18.58
C ASP A 57 -12.99 6.31 -19.78
N GLY A 58 -11.99 5.45 -19.46
CA GLY A 58 -11.20 4.73 -20.46
C GLY A 58 -10.16 5.58 -21.21
N LYS A 59 -9.97 6.85 -20.83
CA LYS A 59 -8.97 7.74 -21.42
C LYS A 59 -7.84 8.02 -20.42
N GLU A 60 -6.61 8.00 -20.91
CA GLU A 60 -5.45 8.46 -20.15
C GLU A 60 -5.49 9.96 -19.97
N ILE A 61 -5.41 10.43 -18.73
CA ILE A 61 -5.43 11.84 -18.35
C ILE A 61 -4.24 12.15 -17.44
N PRO A 62 -3.60 13.33 -17.56
CA PRO A 62 -2.60 13.78 -16.60
C PRO A 62 -3.13 13.76 -15.18
N ALA A 63 -2.29 13.32 -14.23
CA ALA A 63 -2.64 13.24 -12.82
C ALA A 63 -1.60 13.96 -11.97
N LEU A 64 -2.04 15.02 -11.26
CA LEU A 64 -1.24 15.70 -10.26
C LEU A 64 -1.34 14.95 -8.94
N THR A 65 -0.24 14.38 -8.47
CA THR A 65 -0.18 13.74 -7.16
C THR A 65 0.49 14.65 -6.15
N ILE A 66 -0.16 14.81 -5.00
CA ILE A 66 0.29 15.64 -3.89
C ILE A 66 0.37 14.75 -2.65
N ILE A 67 1.56 14.63 -2.04
CA ILE A 67 1.69 14.06 -0.70
C ILE A 67 1.83 15.21 0.28
N PHE A 68 0.76 15.49 1.01
CA PHE A 68 0.79 16.53 2.04
C PHE A 68 1.64 16.11 3.22
N GLN A 69 2.40 17.05 3.74
CA GLN A 69 3.02 16.91 5.04
C GLN A 69 1.98 17.26 6.12
N THR A 70 1.54 16.25 6.85
CA THR A 70 0.52 16.35 7.90
C THR A 70 1.07 15.89 9.24
N SER A 71 0.23 15.88 10.28
CA SER A 71 0.54 15.26 11.58
C SER A 71 0.76 13.74 11.50
N GLY A 72 0.40 13.13 10.38
CA GLY A 72 0.57 11.72 10.08
C GLY A 72 -0.53 10.81 10.63
N CYS A 73 -0.45 9.55 10.23
CA CYS A 73 -1.44 8.53 10.51
C CYS A 73 -1.57 8.24 12.02
N ARG A 74 -2.78 8.35 12.57
CA ARG A 74 -3.07 8.02 13.98
C ARG A 74 -2.82 6.55 14.31
N TRP A 75 -3.10 5.65 13.38
CA TRP A 75 -2.84 4.22 13.60
C TRP A 75 -1.35 3.94 13.74
N ASN A 76 -0.58 4.38 12.79
CA ASN A 76 0.89 4.40 12.81
C ASN A 76 1.57 3.10 13.34
N ASN A 77 1.03 1.90 13.05
CA ASN A 77 1.56 0.63 13.53
C ASN A 77 1.74 -0.43 12.42
N CYS A 78 1.59 -0.06 11.13
CA CYS A 78 1.78 -1.01 10.04
C CYS A 78 3.25 -1.42 9.92
N THR A 79 3.50 -2.73 9.71
CA THR A 79 4.83 -3.35 9.71
C THR A 79 5.75 -2.88 8.59
N MET A 80 5.18 -2.45 7.46
CA MET A 80 5.90 -2.06 6.24
C MET A 80 5.93 -0.55 6.00
N CYS A 81 5.14 0.24 6.74
CA CYS A 81 4.93 1.66 6.44
C CYS A 81 6.00 2.55 7.08
N GLY A 82 6.75 3.27 6.27
CA GLY A 82 7.74 4.27 6.68
C GLY A 82 7.29 5.72 6.54
N TYR A 83 6.06 5.99 6.06
CA TYR A 83 5.58 7.37 5.82
C TYR A 83 5.50 8.23 7.07
N VAL A 84 5.44 7.62 8.26
CA VAL A 84 5.52 8.35 9.52
C VAL A 84 6.79 9.20 9.66
N TYR A 85 7.87 8.81 9.00
CA TYR A 85 9.14 9.55 9.06
C TYR A 85 9.13 10.83 8.21
N ASP A 86 8.14 10.95 7.32
CA ASP A 86 7.91 12.14 6.51
C ASP A 86 6.81 13.05 7.10
N SER A 87 6.19 12.62 8.21
CA SER A 87 5.17 13.43 8.91
C SER A 87 5.78 14.66 9.58
N ALA A 88 4.99 15.71 9.71
CA ALA A 88 5.39 16.92 10.40
C ALA A 88 5.61 16.66 11.91
N GLN A 89 6.64 17.28 12.49
CA GLN A 89 6.90 17.20 13.94
C GLN A 89 5.85 17.97 14.75
N THR A 90 5.29 19.02 14.16
CA THR A 90 4.18 19.81 14.70
C THR A 90 3.08 19.84 13.66
N ALA A 91 1.84 19.66 14.07
CA ALA A 91 0.69 19.69 13.16
C ALA A 91 0.70 21.00 12.34
N PRO A 92 0.71 20.93 11.00
CA PRO A 92 0.68 22.11 10.16
C PRO A 92 -0.61 22.91 10.39
N SER A 93 -0.49 24.23 10.34
CA SER A 93 -1.65 25.11 10.40
C SER A 93 -2.48 25.04 9.12
N HIS A 94 -3.69 25.62 9.15
CA HIS A 94 -4.49 25.80 7.93
C HIS A 94 -3.68 26.52 6.84
N ASP A 95 -3.00 27.60 7.16
CA ASP A 95 -2.18 28.37 6.21
C ASP A 95 -1.02 27.56 5.64
N ASP A 96 -0.40 26.71 6.46
CA ASP A 96 0.68 25.83 5.98
C ASP A 96 0.16 24.80 4.97
N LEU A 97 -0.98 24.17 5.26
CA LEU A 97 -1.61 23.21 4.36
C LEU A 97 -2.08 23.88 3.06
N MET A 98 -2.63 25.09 3.14
CA MET A 98 -3.01 25.85 1.94
C MET A 98 -1.79 26.28 1.10
N LYS A 99 -0.66 26.65 1.72
CA LYS A 99 0.60 26.89 0.99
C LYS A 99 1.10 25.64 0.28
N GLN A 100 1.01 24.46 0.91
CA GLN A 100 1.36 23.19 0.28
C GLN A 100 0.47 22.93 -0.94
N PHE A 101 -0.84 23.17 -0.80
CA PHE A 101 -1.82 23.01 -1.88
C PHE A 101 -1.52 23.95 -3.05
N GLU A 102 -1.34 25.24 -2.78
CA GLU A 102 -1.04 26.26 -3.81
C GLU A 102 0.28 25.96 -4.54
N TYR A 103 1.32 25.55 -3.77
CA TYR A 103 2.57 25.11 -4.37
C TYR A 103 2.36 23.94 -5.31
N ALA A 104 1.62 22.94 -4.91
CA ALA A 104 1.37 21.75 -5.73
C ALA A 104 0.58 22.11 -7.01
N MET A 105 -0.50 22.85 -6.88
CA MET A 105 -1.32 23.28 -8.03
C MET A 105 -0.52 24.13 -9.03
N SER A 106 0.42 24.93 -8.58
CA SER A 106 1.32 25.73 -9.44
C SER A 106 2.28 24.90 -10.28
N ARG A 107 2.50 23.61 -9.92
CA ARG A 107 3.42 22.70 -10.62
C ARG A 107 2.80 22.01 -11.82
N CYS A 108 1.47 22.02 -11.95
CA CYS A 108 0.76 21.38 -13.04
C CYS A 108 0.13 22.45 -13.95
N ARG A 109 0.39 22.35 -15.26
CA ARG A 109 -0.10 23.29 -16.27
C ARG A 109 -1.00 22.64 -17.32
N ASP A 110 -1.29 21.34 -17.13
CA ASP A 110 -2.14 20.59 -18.06
C ASP A 110 -3.58 21.15 -18.03
N ASP A 111 -4.26 21.08 -19.17
CA ASP A 111 -5.61 21.63 -19.37
C ASP A 111 -6.71 20.73 -18.76
N GLU A 112 -6.42 19.45 -18.56
CA GLU A 112 -7.29 18.50 -17.89
C GLU A 112 -6.46 17.64 -16.92
N ILE A 113 -6.89 17.56 -15.66
CA ILE A 113 -6.15 16.84 -14.64
C ILE A 113 -7.04 16.05 -13.67
N ILE A 114 -6.52 14.94 -13.21
CA ILE A 114 -6.97 14.28 -11.99
C ILE A 114 -6.07 14.74 -10.85
N VAL A 115 -6.64 15.17 -9.72
CA VAL A 115 -5.85 15.53 -8.54
C VAL A 115 -5.91 14.43 -7.53
N LYS A 116 -4.74 13.88 -7.17
CA LYS A 116 -4.58 12.84 -6.15
C LYS A 116 -4.03 13.46 -4.87
N ILE A 117 -4.81 13.39 -3.82
CA ILE A 117 -4.46 13.94 -2.50
C ILE A 117 -4.09 12.79 -1.58
N PHE A 118 -2.81 12.71 -1.24
CA PHE A 118 -2.27 11.74 -0.32
C PHE A 118 -1.77 12.43 0.94
N THR A 119 -1.91 11.72 2.05
CA THR A 119 -1.36 12.10 3.35
C THR A 119 -0.56 10.92 3.90
N SER A 120 -0.01 11.05 5.08
CA SER A 120 0.59 9.87 5.73
C SER A 120 -0.46 8.94 6.35
N GLY A 121 -1.76 9.32 6.33
CA GLY A 121 -2.84 8.57 6.93
C GLY A 121 -4.20 8.76 6.27
N SER A 122 -4.85 9.93 6.41
CA SER A 122 -6.22 10.10 5.92
C SER A 122 -6.58 11.56 5.65
N PHE A 123 -7.02 11.85 4.43
CA PHE A 123 -7.59 13.15 4.04
C PHE A 123 -8.86 13.50 4.84
N LEU A 124 -9.63 12.50 5.25
CA LEU A 124 -10.86 12.66 6.04
C LEU A 124 -10.63 12.71 7.55
N ASP A 125 -9.39 12.55 8.05
CA ASP A 125 -9.07 12.74 9.47
C ASP A 125 -8.84 14.23 9.75
N ASP A 126 -9.71 14.84 10.59
CA ASP A 126 -9.63 16.26 10.96
C ASP A 126 -8.34 16.61 11.70
N SER A 127 -7.62 15.63 12.25
CA SER A 127 -6.31 15.85 12.86
C SER A 127 -5.18 15.97 11.84
N GLU A 128 -5.37 15.47 10.61
CA GLU A 128 -4.42 15.64 9.51
C GLU A 128 -4.82 16.81 8.61
N ILE A 129 -6.08 16.82 8.15
CA ILE A 129 -6.64 17.88 7.30
C ILE A 129 -7.95 18.38 7.95
N PRO A 130 -7.89 19.48 8.71
CA PRO A 130 -9.09 20.06 9.35
C PRO A 130 -10.20 20.36 8.35
N LEU A 131 -11.46 20.27 8.80
CA LEU A 131 -12.65 20.52 7.96
C LEU A 131 -12.54 21.81 7.15
N GLN A 132 -12.15 22.93 7.78
CA GLN A 132 -11.98 24.21 7.08
C GLN A 132 -11.01 24.09 5.90
N THR A 133 -9.85 23.48 6.13
CA THR A 133 -8.81 23.29 5.09
C THR A 133 -9.31 22.38 3.97
N ARG A 134 -9.95 21.26 4.34
CA ARG A 134 -10.52 20.30 3.39
C ARG A 134 -11.59 20.95 2.50
N SER A 135 -12.50 21.70 3.10
CA SER A 135 -13.57 22.41 2.37
C SER A 135 -12.99 23.47 1.44
N GLU A 136 -12.00 24.25 1.87
CA GLU A 136 -11.38 25.27 1.03
C GLU A 136 -10.61 24.65 -0.14
N MET A 137 -9.83 23.60 0.08
CA MET A 137 -9.14 22.86 -0.99
C MET A 137 -10.14 22.34 -2.03
N LEU A 138 -11.21 21.68 -1.59
CA LEU A 138 -12.20 21.09 -2.48
C LEU A 138 -12.98 22.18 -3.25
N THR A 139 -13.35 23.29 -2.60
CA THR A 139 -13.99 24.44 -3.27
C THR A 139 -13.10 25.01 -4.36
N ARG A 140 -11.80 25.19 -4.11
CA ARG A 140 -10.85 25.68 -5.11
C ARG A 140 -10.65 24.68 -6.26
N LEU A 141 -10.63 23.38 -5.98
CA LEU A 141 -10.56 22.34 -7.01
C LEU A 141 -11.84 22.26 -7.84
N ASP A 142 -13.00 22.48 -7.24
CA ASP A 142 -14.27 22.55 -7.98
C ASP A 142 -14.32 23.72 -8.93
N ALA A 143 -13.86 24.89 -8.49
CA ALA A 143 -13.78 26.10 -9.30
C ALA A 143 -12.73 26.03 -10.42
N ASP A 144 -11.71 25.17 -10.31
CA ASP A 144 -10.69 24.98 -11.36
C ASP A 144 -11.24 24.09 -12.48
N GLY A 145 -11.53 24.67 -13.64
CA GLY A 145 -12.08 23.97 -14.81
C GLY A 145 -11.20 22.83 -15.35
N ARG A 146 -9.90 22.85 -15.03
CA ARG A 146 -8.95 21.78 -15.42
C ARG A 146 -9.19 20.49 -14.64
N VAL A 147 -9.64 20.59 -13.39
CA VAL A 147 -9.85 19.42 -12.51
C VAL A 147 -11.06 18.64 -12.96
N LYS A 148 -10.87 17.37 -13.33
CA LYS A 148 -11.93 16.47 -13.77
C LYS A 148 -12.34 15.47 -12.69
N LYS A 149 -11.44 15.12 -11.78
CA LYS A 149 -11.67 14.17 -10.70
C LYS A 149 -10.71 14.46 -9.54
N VAL A 150 -11.16 14.19 -8.32
CA VAL A 150 -10.30 14.14 -7.12
C VAL A 150 -10.29 12.73 -6.57
N ILE A 151 -9.09 12.23 -6.24
CA ILE A 151 -8.85 10.98 -5.54
C ILE A 151 -8.19 11.33 -4.21
N ALA A 152 -8.81 10.96 -3.09
CA ALA A 152 -8.29 11.26 -1.77
C ALA A 152 -8.01 9.99 -0.96
N GLU A 153 -6.77 9.84 -0.48
CA GLU A 153 -6.40 8.71 0.38
C GLU A 153 -7.05 8.84 1.75
N THR A 154 -7.63 7.75 2.23
CA THR A 154 -8.25 7.71 3.55
C THR A 154 -8.23 6.30 4.14
N ARG A 155 -8.53 6.20 5.42
CA ARG A 155 -8.75 4.94 6.10
C ARG A 155 -10.26 4.71 6.26
N PRO A 156 -10.75 3.44 6.28
CA PRO A 156 -12.18 3.13 6.34
C PRO A 156 -12.92 3.80 7.51
N GLU A 157 -12.30 3.91 8.68
CA GLU A 157 -12.92 4.49 9.87
C GLU A 157 -13.28 5.98 9.74
N TYR A 158 -12.70 6.69 8.78
CA TYR A 158 -13.02 8.10 8.52
C TYR A 158 -14.04 8.30 7.40
N VAL A 159 -14.40 7.24 6.67
CA VAL A 159 -15.44 7.30 5.64
C VAL A 159 -16.80 7.20 6.30
N THR A 160 -17.35 8.34 6.70
CA THR A 160 -18.67 8.46 7.32
C THR A 160 -19.63 9.25 6.45
N PRO A 161 -20.96 9.07 6.59
CA PRO A 161 -21.94 9.81 5.80
C PRO A 161 -21.77 11.33 5.90
N ASP A 162 -21.46 11.85 7.11
CA ASP A 162 -21.29 13.29 7.35
C ASP A 162 -20.06 13.83 6.64
N LYS A 163 -18.89 13.16 6.78
CA LYS A 163 -17.65 13.58 6.14
C LYS A 163 -17.71 13.55 4.62
N LEU A 164 -18.39 12.53 4.06
CA LEU A 164 -18.61 12.49 2.61
C LEU A 164 -19.57 13.58 2.16
N SER A 165 -20.63 13.85 2.92
CA SER A 165 -21.55 14.96 2.62
C SER A 165 -20.85 16.32 2.69
N GLU A 166 -19.97 16.56 3.65
CA GLU A 166 -19.11 17.76 3.72
C GLU A 166 -18.30 17.93 2.43
N CYS A 167 -17.71 16.84 1.91
CA CYS A 167 -16.92 16.90 0.68
C CYS A 167 -17.80 17.12 -0.57
N THR A 168 -18.87 16.34 -0.72
CA THR A 168 -19.73 16.39 -1.92
C THR A 168 -20.60 17.64 -2.01
N THR A 169 -20.81 18.35 -0.90
CA THR A 169 -21.51 19.66 -0.91
C THR A 169 -20.67 20.75 -1.57
N VAL A 170 -19.35 20.70 -1.43
CA VAL A 170 -18.45 21.75 -1.93
C VAL A 170 -17.67 21.33 -3.19
N PHE A 171 -17.76 20.06 -3.59
CA PHE A 171 -17.11 19.50 -4.77
C PHE A 171 -18.12 18.69 -5.59
N GLY A 172 -18.57 19.26 -6.71
CA GLY A 172 -19.62 18.69 -7.56
C GLY A 172 -19.12 17.74 -8.66
N LYS A 173 -17.79 17.55 -8.78
CA LYS A 173 -17.17 16.68 -9.80
C LYS A 173 -16.92 15.28 -9.21
N PRO A 174 -16.52 14.29 -10.03
CA PRO A 174 -16.20 12.93 -9.56
C PRO A 174 -15.20 12.94 -8.40
N PHE A 175 -15.61 12.36 -7.26
CA PHE A 175 -14.80 12.19 -6.05
C PHE A 175 -14.62 10.71 -5.75
N GLU A 176 -13.39 10.30 -5.45
CA GLU A 176 -13.03 8.94 -5.15
C GLU A 176 -12.23 8.88 -3.85
N VAL A 177 -12.63 7.99 -2.95
CA VAL A 177 -11.84 7.67 -1.77
C VAL A 177 -10.95 6.46 -2.04
N ALA A 178 -9.65 6.60 -1.81
CA ALA A 178 -8.68 5.54 -1.99
C ALA A 178 -8.29 4.97 -0.62
N MET A 179 -8.63 3.70 -0.39
CA MET A 179 -8.43 3.04 0.91
C MET A 179 -7.36 1.94 0.83
N GLY A 180 -6.38 2.02 1.72
CA GLY A 180 -5.34 0.98 1.87
C GLY A 180 -5.92 -0.27 2.53
N LEU A 181 -6.59 -1.14 1.77
CA LEU A 181 -7.11 -2.43 2.22
C LEU A 181 -5.98 -3.43 2.48
N GLU A 182 -4.96 -3.44 1.65
CA GLU A 182 -3.77 -4.27 1.58
C GLU A 182 -4.07 -5.74 1.22
N THR A 183 -5.02 -6.38 1.87
CA THR A 183 -5.50 -7.75 1.63
C THR A 183 -6.93 -7.89 2.11
N SER A 184 -7.73 -8.79 1.54
CA SER A 184 -9.06 -9.13 2.06
C SER A 184 -8.99 -10.03 3.30
N SER A 185 -7.87 -10.75 3.50
CA SER A 185 -7.65 -11.63 4.63
C SER A 185 -7.43 -10.85 5.94
N ASP A 186 -8.38 -10.90 6.87
CA ASP A 186 -8.24 -10.27 8.18
C ASP A 186 -7.07 -10.85 8.99
N MET A 187 -6.77 -12.14 8.81
CA MET A 187 -5.62 -12.78 9.46
C MET A 187 -4.31 -12.15 8.96
N ILE A 188 -4.09 -12.07 7.64
CA ILE A 188 -2.88 -11.46 7.06
C ILE A 188 -2.82 -9.98 7.41
N ARG A 189 -3.94 -9.26 7.33
CA ARG A 189 -4.00 -7.84 7.68
C ARG A 189 -3.61 -7.59 9.13
N LYS A 190 -4.05 -8.44 10.06
CA LYS A 190 -3.73 -8.34 11.48
C LYS A 190 -2.32 -8.83 11.78
N ASP A 191 -1.98 -10.05 11.35
CA ASP A 191 -0.81 -10.79 11.84
C ASP A 191 0.46 -10.56 11.01
N CYS A 192 0.32 -10.05 9.76
CA CYS A 192 1.47 -9.70 8.92
C CYS A 192 1.62 -8.17 8.76
N ILE A 193 0.52 -7.45 8.53
CA ILE A 193 0.54 -6.02 8.21
C ILE A 193 0.31 -5.15 9.45
N ASN A 194 -0.49 -5.62 10.42
CA ASN A 194 -0.90 -4.87 11.61
C ASN A 194 -1.67 -3.57 11.25
N LYS A 195 -2.68 -3.66 10.38
CA LYS A 195 -3.37 -2.48 9.80
C LYS A 195 -4.47 -1.88 10.69
N GLY A 196 -5.07 -2.65 11.60
CA GLY A 196 -5.97 -2.17 12.66
C GLY A 196 -7.43 -1.92 12.26
N PHE A 197 -7.90 -2.50 11.15
CA PHE A 197 -9.32 -2.58 10.77
C PHE A 197 -9.59 -3.90 10.04
N THR A 198 -10.86 -4.27 9.85
CA THR A 198 -11.29 -5.53 9.22
C THR A 198 -11.72 -5.33 7.77
N PHE A 199 -11.85 -6.42 7.00
CA PHE A 199 -12.42 -6.36 5.65
C PHE A 199 -13.86 -5.81 5.69
N SER A 200 -14.65 -6.17 6.70
CA SER A 200 -16.00 -5.63 6.85
C SER A 200 -16.02 -4.11 7.12
N ASP A 201 -14.99 -3.53 7.72
CA ASP A 201 -14.86 -2.08 7.84
C ASP A 201 -14.65 -1.41 6.48
N PHE A 202 -13.84 -2.03 5.61
CA PHE A 202 -13.66 -1.57 4.24
C PHE A 202 -14.97 -1.65 3.43
N VAL A 203 -15.68 -2.77 3.51
CA VAL A 203 -16.98 -2.97 2.84
C VAL A 203 -17.97 -1.89 3.27
N ARG A 204 -18.16 -1.69 4.57
CA ARG A 204 -19.04 -0.65 5.11
C ARG A 204 -18.66 0.76 4.63
N ALA A 205 -17.38 1.07 4.58
CA ALA A 205 -16.89 2.36 4.08
C ALA A 205 -17.20 2.53 2.58
N SER A 206 -17.02 1.48 1.78
CA SER A 206 -17.33 1.49 0.35
C SER A 206 -18.82 1.65 0.08
N ASP A 207 -19.67 0.94 0.84
CA ASP A 207 -21.12 1.09 0.76
C ASP A 207 -21.56 2.53 1.13
N THR A 208 -20.97 3.09 2.19
CA THR A 208 -21.19 4.50 2.57
C THR A 208 -20.78 5.46 1.44
N GLY A 209 -19.66 5.19 0.77
CA GLY A 209 -19.22 5.95 -0.41
C GLY A 209 -20.26 5.88 -1.53
N LYS A 210 -20.70 4.68 -1.88
CA LYS A 210 -21.69 4.42 -2.92
C LYS A 210 -22.99 5.17 -2.66
N ASP A 211 -23.49 5.15 -1.42
CA ASP A 211 -24.72 5.85 -1.02
C ASP A 211 -24.61 7.38 -1.13
N LYS A 212 -23.40 7.92 -1.13
CA LYS A 212 -23.10 9.35 -1.28
C LYS A 212 -22.57 9.71 -2.68
N GLY A 213 -22.61 8.79 -3.64
CA GLY A 213 -22.10 9.04 -4.99
C GLY A 213 -20.56 9.17 -5.07
N VAL A 214 -19.85 8.68 -4.06
CA VAL A 214 -18.38 8.67 -3.98
C VAL A 214 -17.87 7.30 -4.35
N SER A 215 -16.99 7.22 -5.35
CA SER A 215 -16.39 5.96 -5.76
C SER A 215 -15.29 5.50 -4.80
N THR A 216 -15.02 4.21 -4.80
CA THR A 216 -13.96 3.60 -3.97
C THR A 216 -12.85 3.04 -4.85
N LYS A 217 -11.60 3.33 -4.46
CA LYS A 217 -10.39 2.68 -4.94
C LYS A 217 -9.77 1.85 -3.81
N ALA A 218 -9.51 0.57 -4.07
CA ALA A 218 -8.83 -0.29 -3.12
C ALA A 218 -7.33 -0.35 -3.42
N TYR A 219 -6.47 -0.02 -2.46
CA TYR A 219 -5.06 -0.34 -2.52
C TYR A 219 -4.83 -1.71 -1.88
N LEU A 220 -4.20 -2.61 -2.63
CA LEU A 220 -3.75 -3.92 -2.18
C LEU A 220 -2.22 -3.96 -2.14
N MET A 221 -1.66 -4.78 -1.27
CA MET A 221 -0.21 -4.92 -1.13
C MET A 221 0.23 -6.35 -1.37
N MET A 222 0.93 -6.54 -2.47
CA MET A 222 1.51 -7.84 -2.78
C MET A 222 2.72 -8.15 -1.91
N LYS A 223 2.71 -9.33 -1.31
CA LYS A 223 3.77 -9.89 -0.47
C LYS A 223 4.12 -9.00 0.73
N PRO A 224 3.17 -8.75 1.65
CA PRO A 224 3.53 -8.24 2.97
C PRO A 224 4.50 -9.21 3.68
N PRO A 225 5.13 -8.80 4.81
CA PRO A 225 6.06 -9.66 5.53
C PRO A 225 5.43 -11.00 5.93
N PHE A 226 6.25 -12.02 6.12
CA PHE A 226 5.90 -13.38 6.57
C PHE A 226 5.16 -14.27 5.55
N LEU A 227 4.93 -13.81 4.32
CA LEU A 227 4.33 -14.63 3.27
C LEU A 227 5.40 -15.18 2.32
N SER A 228 5.25 -16.46 1.95
CA SER A 228 5.95 -17.04 0.80
C SER A 228 5.45 -16.41 -0.50
N GLU A 229 6.21 -16.54 -1.59
CA GLU A 229 5.81 -16.00 -2.89
C GLU A 229 4.47 -16.59 -3.37
N GLY A 230 4.31 -17.92 -3.29
CA GLY A 230 3.08 -18.60 -3.69
C GLY A 230 1.87 -18.20 -2.82
N THR A 231 2.06 -18.04 -1.50
CA THR A 231 0.99 -17.56 -0.60
C THR A 231 0.59 -16.14 -0.93
N ALA A 232 1.58 -15.28 -1.23
CA ALA A 232 1.32 -13.89 -1.59
C ALA A 232 0.56 -13.75 -2.93
N ILE A 233 0.86 -14.60 -3.92
CA ILE A 233 0.10 -14.68 -5.18
C ILE A 233 -1.35 -15.06 -4.89
N SER A 234 -1.56 -16.14 -4.13
CA SER A 234 -2.90 -16.64 -3.81
C SER A 234 -3.73 -15.63 -3.02
N ASP A 235 -3.14 -15.00 -1.99
CA ASP A 235 -3.79 -13.94 -1.20
C ASP A 235 -4.20 -12.76 -2.09
N MET A 236 -3.31 -12.33 -3.00
CA MET A 236 -3.58 -11.17 -3.84
C MET A 236 -4.67 -11.43 -4.87
N VAL A 237 -4.68 -12.61 -5.52
CA VAL A 237 -5.76 -13.01 -6.45
C VAL A 237 -7.10 -13.06 -5.72
N SER A 238 -7.15 -13.66 -4.53
CA SER A 238 -8.36 -13.68 -3.70
C SER A 238 -8.79 -12.28 -3.31
N SER A 239 -7.84 -11.44 -2.86
CA SER A 239 -8.13 -10.07 -2.44
C SER A 239 -8.66 -9.18 -3.56
N ILE A 240 -8.20 -9.38 -4.80
CA ILE A 240 -8.76 -8.70 -5.98
C ILE A 240 -10.22 -9.11 -6.16
N SER A 241 -10.53 -10.42 -6.12
CA SER A 241 -11.89 -10.92 -6.32
C SER A 241 -12.85 -10.49 -5.19
N ASP A 242 -12.36 -10.49 -3.94
CA ASP A 242 -13.17 -10.07 -2.79
C ASP A 242 -13.43 -8.56 -2.78
N ALA A 243 -12.49 -7.74 -3.24
CA ALA A 243 -12.63 -6.29 -3.28
C ALA A 243 -13.41 -5.77 -4.51
N ALA A 244 -13.41 -6.52 -5.62
CA ALA A 244 -14.04 -6.11 -6.89
C ALA A 244 -15.51 -5.68 -6.78
N PRO A 245 -16.38 -6.31 -5.97
CA PRO A 245 -17.77 -5.86 -5.79
C PRO A 245 -17.92 -4.48 -5.13
N TYR A 246 -16.89 -4.01 -4.43
CA TYR A 246 -16.91 -2.81 -3.58
C TYR A 246 -16.02 -1.67 -4.08
N ALA A 247 -15.13 -1.93 -5.02
CA ALA A 247 -14.19 -0.94 -5.53
C ALA A 247 -14.23 -0.88 -7.05
N GLY A 248 -14.48 0.31 -7.62
CA GLY A 248 -14.43 0.52 -9.07
C GLY A 248 -13.01 0.38 -9.65
N THR A 249 -12.02 0.63 -8.82
CA THR A 249 -10.60 0.49 -9.18
C THR A 249 -9.85 -0.25 -8.08
N ILE A 250 -9.03 -1.22 -8.47
CA ILE A 250 -8.10 -1.92 -7.58
C ILE A 250 -6.67 -1.60 -8.00
N SER A 251 -5.85 -1.11 -7.07
CA SER A 251 -4.45 -0.80 -7.32
C SER A 251 -3.57 -1.76 -6.50
N MET A 252 -2.93 -2.70 -7.18
CA MET A 252 -1.99 -3.62 -6.57
C MET A 252 -0.61 -2.96 -6.44
N ASN A 253 -0.19 -2.69 -5.22
CA ASN A 253 1.13 -2.17 -4.90
C ASN A 253 2.07 -3.31 -4.53
N LEU A 254 3.26 -3.32 -5.12
CA LEU A 254 4.29 -4.29 -4.78
C LEU A 254 5.06 -3.82 -3.55
N CYS A 255 5.20 -4.67 -2.54
CA CYS A 255 5.85 -4.27 -1.28
C CYS A 255 7.30 -3.88 -1.50
N ASN A 256 7.62 -2.63 -1.19
CA ASN A 256 8.97 -2.07 -1.16
C ASN A 256 9.51 -2.04 0.26
N VAL A 257 10.81 -2.25 0.42
CA VAL A 257 11.48 -2.18 1.71
C VAL A 257 11.72 -0.72 2.09
N GLN A 258 10.84 -0.16 2.91
CA GLN A 258 10.97 1.19 3.45
C GLN A 258 11.84 1.18 4.71
N ARG A 259 12.77 2.13 4.81
CA ARG A 259 13.72 2.21 5.93
C ARG A 259 13.02 2.38 7.28
N GLY A 260 13.58 1.76 8.31
CA GLY A 260 13.11 1.87 9.68
C GLY A 260 11.83 1.08 9.98
N THR A 261 11.39 0.22 9.08
CA THR A 261 10.21 -0.64 9.22
C THR A 261 10.58 -2.04 9.66
N LEU A 262 9.60 -2.87 10.05
CA LEU A 262 9.86 -4.29 10.33
C LEU A 262 10.34 -5.02 9.06
N VAL A 263 9.80 -4.67 7.90
CA VAL A 263 10.25 -5.22 6.62
C VAL A 263 11.72 -4.87 6.35
N ASP A 264 12.17 -3.67 6.74
CA ASP A 264 13.58 -3.29 6.67
C ASP A 264 14.49 -4.17 7.54
N GLU A 265 14.11 -4.39 8.79
CA GLU A 265 14.85 -5.28 9.69
C GLU A 265 14.94 -6.72 9.16
N MET A 266 13.83 -7.23 8.60
CA MET A 266 13.78 -8.56 7.99
C MET A 266 14.68 -8.61 6.73
N PHE A 267 14.64 -7.57 5.90
CA PHE A 267 15.47 -7.48 4.70
C PHE A 267 16.96 -7.46 5.04
N GLU A 268 17.39 -6.66 6.02
CA GLU A 268 18.79 -6.61 6.46
C GLU A 268 19.27 -7.95 7.05
N ARG A 269 18.38 -8.71 7.68
CA ARG A 269 18.65 -10.08 8.16
C ARG A 269 18.55 -11.14 7.06
N ARG A 270 18.11 -10.77 5.86
CA ARG A 270 17.82 -11.67 4.74
C ARG A 270 16.66 -12.63 5.01
N ASP A 271 15.71 -12.20 5.83
CA ASP A 271 14.46 -12.91 6.13
C ASP A 271 13.28 -12.39 5.29
N TYR A 272 13.52 -11.42 4.42
CA TYR A 272 12.55 -10.88 3.49
C TYR A 272 13.20 -10.51 2.15
N ARG A 273 12.54 -10.89 1.06
CA ARG A 273 12.81 -10.44 -0.31
C ARG A 273 11.55 -9.76 -0.88
N PRO A 274 11.65 -8.58 -1.49
CA PRO A 274 10.53 -8.00 -2.25
C PRO A 274 9.96 -8.97 -3.29
N PRO A 275 8.69 -8.80 -3.68
CA PRO A 275 8.04 -9.71 -4.63
C PRO A 275 8.78 -9.79 -5.96
N TRP A 276 8.69 -10.93 -6.63
CA TRP A 276 9.11 -11.06 -8.00
C TRP A 276 8.15 -10.32 -8.92
N LEU A 277 8.66 -9.69 -9.97
CA LEU A 277 7.82 -9.07 -11.00
C LEU A 277 7.01 -10.11 -11.78
N TRP A 278 7.51 -11.35 -11.91
CA TRP A 278 6.76 -12.47 -12.49
C TRP A 278 5.51 -12.80 -11.67
N SER A 279 5.59 -12.74 -10.36
CA SER A 279 4.42 -12.93 -9.49
C SER A 279 3.38 -11.82 -9.67
N ALA A 280 3.83 -10.59 -9.92
CA ALA A 280 2.91 -9.50 -10.22
C ALA A 280 2.14 -9.76 -11.53
N ILE A 281 2.83 -10.23 -12.59
CA ILE A 281 2.17 -10.61 -13.84
C ILE A 281 1.14 -11.71 -13.60
N GLU A 282 1.49 -12.78 -12.90
CA GLU A 282 0.58 -13.89 -12.62
C GLU A 282 -0.69 -13.42 -11.89
N VAL A 283 -0.52 -12.52 -10.91
CA VAL A 283 -1.67 -11.94 -10.18
C VAL A 283 -2.53 -11.09 -11.11
N LEU A 284 -1.92 -10.25 -11.96
CA LEU A 284 -2.66 -9.39 -12.88
C LEU A 284 -3.44 -10.19 -13.92
N GLU A 285 -2.84 -11.25 -14.49
CA GLU A 285 -3.49 -12.15 -15.43
C GLU A 285 -4.68 -12.87 -14.78
N LYS A 286 -4.47 -13.52 -13.62
CA LYS A 286 -5.51 -14.25 -12.90
C LYS A 286 -6.60 -13.31 -12.36
N GLY A 287 -6.20 -12.17 -11.79
CA GLY A 287 -7.13 -11.18 -11.26
C GLY A 287 -8.04 -10.61 -12.35
N LYS A 288 -7.47 -10.26 -13.52
CA LYS A 288 -8.25 -9.74 -14.66
C LYS A 288 -9.15 -10.80 -15.29
N ALA A 289 -8.67 -12.04 -15.43
CA ALA A 289 -9.46 -13.15 -15.95
C ALA A 289 -10.69 -13.43 -15.07
N SER A 290 -10.56 -13.35 -13.74
CA SER A 290 -11.66 -13.58 -12.81
C SER A 290 -12.59 -12.35 -12.64
N ASN A 291 -12.12 -11.15 -12.95
CA ASN A 291 -12.84 -9.89 -12.75
C ASN A 291 -12.70 -8.99 -14.00
N PRO A 292 -13.27 -9.37 -15.14
CA PRO A 292 -13.04 -8.71 -16.43
C PRO A 292 -13.50 -7.25 -16.47
N ASP A 293 -14.52 -6.90 -15.71
CA ASP A 293 -15.09 -5.54 -15.67
C ASP A 293 -14.38 -4.61 -14.66
N THR A 294 -13.56 -5.15 -13.76
CA THR A 294 -12.84 -4.37 -12.75
C THR A 294 -11.57 -3.78 -13.35
N VAL A 295 -11.32 -2.49 -13.09
CA VAL A 295 -10.06 -1.84 -13.44
C VAL A 295 -8.99 -2.23 -12.42
N ILE A 296 -7.96 -2.93 -12.88
CA ILE A 296 -6.84 -3.37 -12.04
C ILE A 296 -5.58 -2.64 -12.48
N LEU A 297 -4.98 -1.91 -11.55
CA LEU A 297 -3.78 -1.11 -11.80
C LEU A 297 -2.59 -1.68 -11.00
N SER A 298 -1.40 -1.55 -11.54
CA SER A 298 -0.15 -1.75 -10.78
C SER A 298 0.93 -0.84 -11.35
N ASP A 299 1.62 -0.12 -10.46
CA ASP A 299 2.87 0.55 -10.79
C ASP A 299 3.99 -0.08 -9.96
N PRO A 300 4.93 -0.80 -10.58
CA PRO A 300 6.01 -1.45 -9.87
C PRO A 300 7.10 -0.43 -9.48
N VAL A 301 6.76 0.48 -8.58
CA VAL A 301 7.67 1.50 -8.04
C VAL A 301 8.92 0.83 -7.49
N GLY A 302 10.10 1.33 -7.87
CA GLY A 302 11.38 0.78 -7.43
C GLY A 302 11.77 -0.53 -8.10
N ALA A 303 11.09 -0.94 -9.18
CA ALA A 303 11.42 -2.15 -9.93
C ALA A 303 12.90 -2.23 -10.32
N GLY A 304 13.49 -3.42 -10.22
CA GLY A 304 14.89 -3.69 -10.51
C GLY A 304 15.87 -3.27 -9.39
N SER A 305 15.40 -2.56 -8.36
CA SER A 305 16.25 -2.28 -7.19
C SER A 305 16.18 -3.42 -6.17
N LYS A 306 17.26 -3.63 -5.40
CA LYS A 306 17.29 -4.67 -4.35
C LYS A 306 16.21 -4.49 -3.28
N ARG A 307 15.79 -3.25 -3.04
CA ARG A 307 14.75 -2.90 -2.04
C ARG A 307 13.35 -2.80 -2.63
N GLY A 308 13.22 -2.90 -3.93
CA GLY A 308 11.96 -2.91 -4.68
C GLY A 308 11.67 -4.27 -5.30
N PRO A 309 10.51 -4.43 -5.94
CA PRO A 309 10.18 -5.64 -6.67
C PRO A 309 11.18 -5.88 -7.79
N HIS A 310 11.68 -7.10 -7.91
CA HIS A 310 12.69 -7.41 -8.93
C HIS A 310 12.71 -8.88 -9.32
N ASN A 311 13.20 -9.15 -10.50
CA ASN A 311 13.50 -10.48 -11.00
C ASN A 311 15.01 -10.77 -10.87
N CYS A 312 15.74 -10.82 -11.97
CA CYS A 312 17.18 -11.13 -12.02
C CYS A 312 18.07 -9.94 -12.41
N GLY A 313 17.51 -8.77 -12.62
CA GLY A 313 18.22 -7.58 -13.09
C GLY A 313 18.28 -7.45 -14.62
N LYS A 314 18.08 -8.53 -15.40
CA LYS A 314 18.13 -8.49 -16.87
C LYS A 314 16.78 -8.11 -17.50
N CYS A 315 15.68 -8.66 -16.98
CA CYS A 315 14.34 -8.49 -17.54
C CYS A 315 13.46 -7.50 -16.77
N ASP A 316 13.96 -6.91 -15.68
CA ASP A 316 13.17 -6.12 -14.76
C ASP A 316 12.50 -4.92 -15.42
N ASN A 317 13.21 -4.20 -16.28
CA ASN A 317 12.68 -3.02 -16.97
C ASN A 317 11.56 -3.39 -17.95
N ASP A 318 11.76 -4.43 -18.76
CA ASP A 318 10.77 -4.86 -19.74
C ASP A 318 9.50 -5.37 -19.07
N VAL A 319 9.65 -6.14 -17.98
CA VAL A 319 8.53 -6.65 -17.20
C VAL A 319 7.80 -5.52 -16.47
N ALA A 320 8.53 -4.57 -15.89
CA ALA A 320 7.92 -3.42 -15.22
C ALA A 320 7.16 -2.52 -16.20
N GLU A 321 7.69 -2.32 -17.41
CA GLU A 321 7.02 -1.54 -18.44
C GLU A 321 5.74 -2.23 -18.94
N ALA A 322 5.77 -3.54 -19.16
CA ALA A 322 4.57 -4.29 -19.51
C ALA A 322 3.48 -4.20 -18.44
N ILE A 323 3.84 -4.21 -17.14
CA ILE A 323 2.88 -4.00 -16.03
C ILE A 323 2.25 -2.60 -16.12
N ARG A 324 3.02 -1.56 -16.45
CA ARG A 324 2.48 -0.21 -16.63
C ARG A 324 1.56 -0.11 -17.85
N ILE A 325 1.95 -0.72 -18.98
CA ILE A 325 1.11 -0.79 -20.18
C ILE A 325 -0.21 -1.51 -19.87
N PHE A 326 -0.18 -2.65 -19.18
CA PHE A 326 -1.38 -3.34 -18.72
C PHE A 326 -2.27 -2.42 -17.88
N SER A 327 -1.71 -1.66 -16.97
CA SER A 327 -2.48 -0.76 -16.09
C SER A 327 -3.28 0.29 -16.86
N VAL A 328 -2.80 0.71 -18.02
CA VAL A 328 -3.51 1.65 -18.92
C VAL A 328 -4.48 0.92 -19.85
N THR A 329 -4.04 -0.18 -20.46
CA THR A 329 -4.80 -0.87 -21.52
C THR A 329 -5.78 -1.92 -21.01
N GLN A 330 -5.55 -2.45 -19.81
CA GLN A 330 -6.25 -3.60 -19.23
C GLN A 330 -6.15 -4.87 -20.08
N ASP A 331 -5.20 -4.94 -21.01
CA ASP A 331 -4.95 -6.04 -21.94
C ASP A 331 -3.81 -6.92 -21.43
N THR A 332 -4.11 -8.15 -21.05
CA THR A 332 -3.13 -9.13 -20.58
C THR A 332 -2.22 -9.67 -21.69
N SER A 333 -2.58 -9.47 -22.97
CA SER A 333 -1.73 -9.91 -24.10
C SER A 333 -0.36 -9.23 -24.11
N VAL A 334 -0.21 -8.09 -23.44
CA VAL A 334 1.08 -7.39 -23.27
C VAL A 334 2.14 -8.25 -22.56
N PHE A 335 1.72 -9.28 -21.81
CA PHE A 335 2.61 -10.19 -21.11
C PHE A 335 3.08 -11.40 -21.94
N SER A 336 2.42 -11.68 -23.09
CA SER A 336 2.58 -12.93 -23.85
C SER A 336 3.99 -13.16 -24.40
N ASN A 337 4.73 -12.09 -24.69
CA ASN A 337 6.06 -12.17 -25.30
C ASN A 337 7.21 -11.98 -24.30
N LEU A 338 6.89 -11.89 -23.01
CA LEU A 338 7.91 -11.72 -21.97
C LEU A 338 8.59 -13.04 -21.67
N TYR A 339 9.90 -13.07 -21.83
CA TYR A 339 10.73 -14.23 -21.53
C TYR A 339 12.03 -13.85 -20.82
N CYS A 340 12.41 -14.65 -19.87
CA CYS A 340 13.74 -14.66 -19.29
C CYS A 340 13.98 -16.01 -18.59
N GLU A 341 15.20 -16.55 -18.69
CA GLU A 341 15.57 -17.80 -18.02
C GLU A 341 15.28 -17.82 -16.51
N CYS A 342 15.27 -16.64 -15.87
CA CYS A 342 14.95 -16.54 -14.46
C CYS A 342 13.48 -16.89 -14.11
N LYS A 343 12.61 -17.02 -15.12
CA LYS A 343 11.21 -17.43 -14.90
C LYS A 343 11.13 -18.86 -14.39
N GLU A 344 11.97 -19.76 -14.90
CA GLU A 344 12.07 -21.15 -14.41
C GLU A 344 12.50 -21.20 -12.92
N LEU A 345 13.46 -20.35 -12.53
CA LEU A 345 13.85 -20.23 -11.12
C LEU A 345 12.69 -19.71 -10.25
N TRP A 346 11.98 -18.70 -10.73
CA TRP A 346 10.82 -18.16 -10.02
C TRP A 346 9.72 -19.22 -9.85
N GLU A 347 9.42 -20.01 -10.88
CA GLU A 347 8.44 -21.12 -10.79
C GLU A 347 8.84 -22.12 -9.70
N LYS A 348 10.13 -22.48 -9.61
CA LYS A 348 10.62 -23.36 -8.53
C LYS A 348 10.53 -22.72 -7.14
N ILE A 349 10.73 -21.41 -7.03
CA ILE A 349 10.58 -20.69 -5.76
C ILE A 349 9.11 -20.70 -5.32
N VAL A 350 8.17 -20.41 -6.22
CA VAL A 350 6.72 -20.47 -5.92
C VAL A 350 6.32 -21.85 -5.44
N GLU A 351 6.85 -22.93 -6.05
CA GLU A 351 6.58 -24.31 -5.67
C GLU A 351 7.16 -24.67 -4.28
N LEU A 352 8.40 -24.29 -4.03
CA LEU A 352 9.18 -24.84 -2.90
C LEU A 352 9.20 -23.92 -1.66
N GLU A 353 9.05 -22.60 -1.81
CA GLU A 353 9.20 -21.67 -0.69
C GLU A 353 8.12 -21.87 0.39
N GLY A 354 6.94 -22.35 0.02
CA GLY A 354 5.89 -22.76 0.96
C GLY A 354 6.29 -23.90 1.91
N LEU A 355 7.31 -24.68 1.55
CA LEU A 355 7.82 -25.78 2.34
C LEU A 355 8.94 -25.37 3.32
N THR A 356 9.40 -24.14 3.27
CA THR A 356 10.56 -23.63 4.01
C THR A 356 10.20 -22.86 5.28
N TYR A 357 8.95 -22.94 5.74
CA TYR A 357 8.45 -22.19 6.90
C TYR A 357 8.68 -20.66 6.80
N GLY A 358 8.62 -20.12 5.57
CA GLY A 358 8.81 -18.70 5.29
C GLY A 358 10.26 -18.25 5.09
N ALA A 359 11.24 -19.17 5.12
CA ALA A 359 12.60 -18.84 4.74
C ALA A 359 12.73 -18.73 3.21
N HIS A 360 13.35 -17.64 2.73
CA HIS A 360 13.53 -17.42 1.29
C HIS A 360 14.64 -18.32 0.74
N LEU A 361 14.37 -18.97 -0.41
CA LEU A 361 15.31 -19.83 -1.11
C LEU A 361 16.39 -19.05 -1.88
N VAL A 362 16.08 -17.80 -2.26
CA VAL A 362 16.98 -16.91 -3.00
C VAL A 362 17.08 -15.57 -2.27
N LYS A 363 18.31 -15.10 -2.10
CA LYS A 363 18.66 -13.89 -1.35
C LYS A 363 18.96 -12.72 -2.28
#